data_c01595e126266c594d08e99f384b6c4c
#
_entry.id   c01595e126266c594d08e99f384b6c4c
#
_cell.length_a   1.000
_cell.length_b   1.000
_cell.length_c   1.000
_cell.angle_alpha   90.00
_cell.angle_beta   90.00
_cell.angle_gamma   90.00
#
_symmetry.space_group_name_H-M   'P 1'
#
loop_
_entity.id
_entity.type
_entity.pdbx_description
1 polymer ?
#
loop_
_entity_poly.entity_id
_entity_poly.type
_entity_poly.pdbx_seq_one_letter_code
_entity_poly.pdbx_strand_id
1 'polypeptide(L)'
;KLNIETVIVEHNKLEKLIEQNFTEESTFEFDEDFDLDVDVESADPNKEEDDSNKGEEAPIVKYINKLLIDAIRMGASDLHFEPYEKIYRVRYRVDGVLRQIATPPLQLANRLSSRLKVMSQMDISEKRVPQDGRIKLKLSKNKAIDFRVNSLPTLFGEKLVLRILDPSSAMLGICLLYTSDAADE
;
A
#
# COMPACT_ATOMS: atom_id res chain seq x y z
N LYS A 1 27.27 1.22 20.89
CA LYS A 1 27.81 -0.15 20.78
C LYS A 1 26.77 -1.06 21.44
N LEU A 2 26.16 -1.93 20.66
CA LEU A 2 25.26 -2.96 21.18
C LEU A 2 26.11 -4.14 21.66
N ASN A 3 25.92 -4.56 22.90
CA ASN A 3 26.48 -5.81 23.38
C ASN A 3 25.66 -6.96 22.79
N ILE A 4 26.28 -7.77 21.96
CA ILE A 4 25.66 -8.94 21.33
C ILE A 4 26.14 -10.18 22.08
N GLU A 5 25.22 -10.90 22.73
CA GLU A 5 25.49 -12.22 23.28
C GLU A 5 25.02 -13.27 22.27
N THR A 6 25.91 -14.20 21.95
CA THR A 6 25.57 -15.32 21.06
C THR A 6 25.19 -16.52 21.92
N VAL A 7 24.01 -17.07 21.68
CA VAL A 7 23.48 -18.24 22.37
C VAL A 7 23.22 -19.35 21.35
N ILE A 8 23.62 -20.58 21.70
CA ILE A 8 23.33 -21.76 20.88
C ILE A 8 21.97 -22.30 21.33
N VAL A 9 21.04 -22.40 20.39
CA VAL A 9 19.67 -22.88 20.61
C VAL A 9 19.39 -24.07 19.70
N GLU A 10 18.57 -25.02 20.14
CA GLU A 10 18.09 -26.12 19.32
C GLU A 10 17.29 -25.59 18.12
N HIS A 11 17.51 -26.12 16.91
CA HIS A 11 16.89 -25.70 15.66
C HIS A 11 15.36 -25.61 15.78
N ASN A 12 14.71 -26.59 16.35
CA ASN A 12 13.25 -26.63 16.51
C ASN A 12 12.70 -25.53 17.44
N LYS A 13 13.49 -25.08 18.41
CA LYS A 13 13.11 -23.96 19.30
C LYS A 13 13.32 -22.63 18.64
N LEU A 14 14.38 -22.52 17.83
CA LEU A 14 14.65 -21.32 17.04
C LEU A 14 13.56 -21.11 15.96
N GLU A 15 13.18 -22.18 15.27
CA GLU A 15 12.15 -22.18 14.26
C GLU A 15 10.79 -21.72 14.84
N LYS A 16 10.38 -22.27 15.99
CA LYS A 16 9.19 -21.83 16.73
C LYS A 16 9.25 -20.38 17.19
N LEU A 17 10.42 -19.91 17.64
CA LEU A 17 10.61 -18.51 18.02
C LEU A 17 10.55 -17.57 16.81
N ILE A 18 11.09 -17.99 15.69
CA ILE A 18 10.98 -17.25 14.41
C ILE A 18 9.53 -17.21 13.95
N GLU A 19 8.83 -18.34 13.97
CA GLU A 19 7.39 -18.38 13.67
C GLU A 19 6.59 -17.49 14.60
N GLN A 20 6.82 -17.51 15.91
CA GLN A 20 6.08 -16.68 16.87
C GLN A 20 6.37 -15.18 16.77
N ASN A 21 7.57 -14.77 16.34
CA ASN A 21 7.97 -13.37 16.34
C ASN A 21 8.04 -12.75 14.92
N PHE A 22 8.10 -13.56 13.86
CA PHE A 22 8.23 -13.11 12.48
C PHE A 22 7.14 -13.61 11.55
N THR A 23 6.39 -14.64 11.96
CA THR A 23 5.12 -14.96 11.31
C THR A 23 4.03 -14.12 11.99
N GLU A 24 4.00 -12.84 11.76
CA GLU A 24 2.73 -12.16 11.70
C GLU A 24 2.00 -12.80 10.49
N GLU A 25 1.37 -13.95 10.72
CA GLU A 25 0.19 -14.27 9.95
C GLU A 25 -0.69 -13.04 10.09
N SER A 26 -0.74 -12.25 9.03
CA SER A 26 -1.78 -11.24 8.88
C SER A 26 -3.09 -12.01 8.76
N THR A 27 -3.54 -12.59 9.88
CA THR A 27 -4.91 -12.94 10.07
C THR A 27 -5.66 -11.67 9.73
N PHE A 28 -6.62 -11.80 8.85
CA PHE A 28 -7.47 -10.73 8.36
C PHE A 28 -8.41 -10.31 9.51
N GLU A 29 -7.80 -9.87 10.63
CA GLU A 29 -8.50 -9.27 11.75
C GLU A 29 -8.66 -7.79 11.41
N PHE A 30 -9.89 -7.43 11.13
CA PHE A 30 -10.29 -6.02 11.10
C PHE A 30 -10.19 -5.52 12.55
N ASP A 31 -9.11 -4.84 12.89
CA ASP A 31 -9.05 -4.05 14.11
C ASP A 31 -10.12 -2.96 14.03
N GLU A 32 -11.20 -3.11 14.77
CA GLU A 32 -12.34 -2.17 14.80
C GLU A 32 -11.97 -0.81 15.39
N ASP A 33 -10.81 -0.69 16.06
CA ASP A 33 -10.39 0.51 16.80
C ASP A 33 -9.51 1.49 16.01
N PHE A 34 -9.35 1.31 14.68
CA PHE A 34 -8.53 2.22 13.91
C PHE A 34 -9.35 3.38 13.32
N ASP A 35 -9.73 4.29 14.21
CA ASP A 35 -10.42 5.56 13.88
C ASP A 35 -9.38 6.61 13.46
N LEU A 36 -8.85 6.50 12.24
CA LEU A 36 -8.21 7.63 11.57
C LEU A 36 -9.23 8.22 10.59
N ASP A 37 -9.62 9.45 10.84
CA ASP A 37 -10.29 10.32 9.87
C ASP A 37 -9.34 10.51 8.66
N VAL A 38 -9.32 9.52 7.77
CA VAL A 38 -8.58 9.60 6.52
C VAL A 38 -9.54 10.10 5.46
N ASP A 39 -9.57 11.40 5.30
CA ASP A 39 -10.28 12.03 4.19
C ASP A 39 -9.56 11.73 2.88
N VAL A 40 -10.11 10.82 2.09
CA VAL A 40 -9.75 10.69 0.69
C VAL A 40 -10.55 11.75 -0.07
N GLU A 41 -9.88 12.81 -0.53
CA GLU A 41 -10.51 13.78 -1.42
C GLU A 41 -10.89 13.09 -2.74
N SER A 42 -12.09 12.51 -2.80
CA SER A 42 -12.77 12.26 -4.06
C SER A 42 -13.31 13.59 -4.56
N ALA A 43 -12.78 14.07 -5.68
CA ALA A 43 -13.03 15.42 -6.22
C ALA A 43 -14.40 15.59 -6.89
N ASP A 44 -15.45 14.97 -6.39
CA ASP A 44 -16.80 15.21 -6.88
C ASP A 44 -17.82 15.26 -5.74
N PRO A 45 -18.21 16.48 -5.27
CA PRO A 45 -19.17 16.64 -4.18
C PRO A 45 -20.63 16.30 -4.57
N ASN A 46 -20.88 15.86 -5.83
CA ASN A 46 -22.23 15.64 -6.35
C ASN A 46 -22.56 14.21 -6.75
N LYS A 47 -21.73 13.22 -6.44
CA LYS A 47 -22.14 11.82 -6.54
C LYS A 47 -22.83 11.41 -5.25
N GLU A 48 -24.16 11.39 -5.27
CA GLU A 48 -24.99 10.70 -4.30
C GLU A 48 -24.55 9.23 -4.28
N GLU A 49 -23.78 8.85 -3.23
CA GLU A 49 -23.45 7.46 -2.97
C GLU A 49 -24.73 6.73 -2.62
N ASP A 50 -25.06 5.72 -3.42
CA ASP A 50 -26.20 4.84 -3.21
C ASP A 50 -26.05 4.14 -1.84
N ASP A 51 -26.92 4.50 -0.89
CA ASP A 51 -26.85 4.18 0.55
C ASP A 51 -26.97 2.68 0.85
N SER A 52 -27.22 1.84 -0.16
CA SER A 52 -27.49 0.42 -0.01
C SER A 52 -26.26 -0.48 0.20
N ASN A 53 -25.02 0.03 -0.02
CA ASN A 53 -23.78 -0.77 0.03
C ASN A 53 -22.78 -0.33 1.13
N LYS A 54 -23.14 0.67 1.92
CA LYS A 54 -22.20 1.25 2.93
C LYS A 54 -21.72 0.25 3.99
N GLY A 55 -22.52 -0.77 4.32
CA GLY A 55 -22.17 -1.76 5.36
C GLY A 55 -21.03 -2.72 4.97
N GLU A 56 -20.91 -3.07 3.70
CA GLU A 56 -19.92 -4.05 3.24
C GLU A 56 -18.65 -3.43 2.64
N GLU A 57 -18.70 -2.15 2.25
CA GLU A 57 -17.55 -1.44 1.67
C GLU A 57 -16.65 -0.81 2.73
N ALA A 58 -17.21 -0.40 3.87
CA ALA A 58 -16.46 0.21 4.95
C ALA A 58 -15.23 -0.60 5.42
N PRO A 59 -15.32 -1.93 5.60
CA PRO A 59 -14.15 -2.74 5.96
C PRO A 59 -13.05 -2.73 4.90
N ILE A 60 -13.41 -2.75 3.62
CA ILE A 60 -12.45 -2.76 2.50
C ILE A 60 -11.72 -1.42 2.42
N VAL A 61 -12.42 -0.33 2.62
CA VAL A 61 -11.84 1.02 2.65
C VAL A 61 -10.84 1.15 3.80
N LYS A 62 -11.25 0.74 5.01
CA LYS A 62 -10.36 0.73 6.19
C LYS A 62 -9.11 -0.12 5.92
N TYR A 63 -9.27 -1.29 5.31
CA TYR A 63 -8.16 -2.17 4.97
C TYR A 63 -7.18 -1.54 3.96
N ILE A 64 -7.69 -0.95 2.88
CA ILE A 64 -6.86 -0.24 1.91
C ILE A 64 -6.12 0.92 2.57
N ASN A 65 -6.83 1.73 3.36
CA ASN A 65 -6.22 2.86 4.07
C ASN A 65 -5.12 2.41 5.03
N LYS A 66 -5.34 1.30 5.77
CA LYS A 66 -4.31 0.69 6.62
C LYS A 66 -3.07 0.33 5.80
N LEU A 67 -3.23 -0.38 4.68
CA LEU A 67 -2.13 -0.74 3.79
C LEU A 67 -1.37 0.48 3.26
N LEU A 68 -2.07 1.56 2.87
CA LEU A 68 -1.43 2.79 2.39
C LEU A 68 -0.61 3.47 3.48
N ILE A 69 -1.15 3.54 4.70
CA ILE A 69 -0.46 4.16 5.85
C ILE A 69 0.75 3.32 6.27
N ASP A 70 0.61 2.01 6.33
CA ASP A 70 1.71 1.10 6.69
C ASP A 70 2.84 1.18 5.67
N ALA A 71 2.52 1.26 4.38
CA ALA A 71 3.51 1.46 3.32
C ALA A 71 4.30 2.77 3.52
N ILE A 72 3.62 3.86 3.87
CA ILE A 72 4.26 5.15 4.16
C ILE A 72 5.18 5.02 5.38
N ARG A 73 4.70 4.38 6.46
CA ARG A 73 5.49 4.17 7.69
C ARG A 73 6.74 3.33 7.45
N MET A 74 6.64 2.33 6.57
CA MET A 74 7.76 1.47 6.20
C MET A 74 8.73 2.12 5.19
N GLY A 75 8.46 3.34 4.72
CA GLY A 75 9.26 4.00 3.70
C GLY A 75 9.22 3.30 2.34
N ALA A 76 8.10 2.66 2.02
CA ALA A 76 7.95 2.00 0.73
C ALA A 76 7.88 3.02 -0.41
N SER A 77 8.46 2.68 -1.55
CA SER A 77 8.33 3.46 -2.78
C SER A 77 7.11 3.09 -3.60
N ASP A 78 6.78 1.80 -3.64
CA ASP A 78 5.68 1.28 -4.44
C ASP A 78 4.89 0.22 -3.66
N LEU A 79 3.56 0.17 -3.89
CA LEU A 79 2.67 -0.90 -3.45
C LEU A 79 2.16 -1.65 -4.68
N HIS A 80 2.18 -2.95 -4.61
CA HIS A 80 1.72 -3.83 -5.69
C HIS A 80 0.57 -4.69 -5.20
N PHE A 81 -0.57 -4.58 -5.83
CA PHE A 81 -1.74 -5.44 -5.66
C PHE A 81 -1.80 -6.40 -6.85
N GLU A 82 -1.57 -7.68 -6.60
CA GLU A 82 -1.30 -8.65 -7.67
C GLU A 82 -2.22 -9.87 -7.58
N PRO A 83 -3.16 -10.03 -8.53
CA PRO A 83 -3.91 -11.26 -8.67
C PRO A 83 -3.08 -12.34 -9.36
N TYR A 84 -3.14 -13.56 -8.82
CA TYR A 84 -2.64 -14.78 -9.41
C TYR A 84 -3.76 -15.82 -9.46
N GLU A 85 -3.50 -16.96 -10.07
CA GLU A 85 -4.50 -18.02 -10.23
C GLU A 85 -5.14 -18.48 -8.92
N LYS A 86 -4.32 -18.66 -7.87
CA LYS A 86 -4.76 -19.22 -6.59
C LYS A 86 -4.64 -18.28 -5.42
N ILE A 87 -3.89 -17.20 -5.57
CA ILE A 87 -3.60 -16.25 -4.49
C ILE A 87 -3.72 -14.82 -4.98
N TYR A 88 -4.15 -13.95 -4.09
CA TYR A 88 -4.02 -12.51 -4.25
C TYR A 88 -2.99 -12.02 -3.26
N ARG A 89 -1.97 -11.29 -3.70
CA ARG A 89 -0.93 -10.81 -2.81
C ARG A 89 -0.69 -9.32 -2.91
N VAL A 90 -0.35 -8.74 -1.77
CA VAL A 90 0.08 -7.35 -1.66
C VAL A 90 1.56 -7.33 -1.31
N ARG A 91 2.34 -6.57 -2.09
CA ARG A 91 3.78 -6.41 -1.87
C ARG A 91 4.14 -4.94 -1.78
N TYR A 92 5.07 -4.61 -0.91
CA TYR A 92 5.70 -3.30 -0.87
C TYR A 92 7.12 -3.37 -1.41
N ARG A 93 7.53 -2.30 -2.09
CA ARG A 93 8.92 -2.11 -2.46
C ARG A 93 9.57 -1.22 -1.41
N VAL A 94 10.46 -1.78 -0.61
CA VAL A 94 11.24 -1.08 0.41
C VAL A 94 12.70 -1.24 0.06
N ASP A 95 13.45 -0.15 -0.06
CA ASP A 95 14.87 -0.14 -0.45
C ASP A 95 15.14 -0.93 -1.74
N GLY A 96 14.26 -0.79 -2.74
CA GLY A 96 14.35 -1.47 -4.02
C GLY A 96 13.88 -2.93 -4.02
N VAL A 97 13.68 -3.56 -2.85
CA VAL A 97 13.28 -4.96 -2.70
C VAL A 97 11.78 -5.09 -2.52
N LEU A 98 11.15 -5.99 -3.27
CA LEU A 98 9.73 -6.32 -3.11
C LEU A 98 9.55 -7.34 -1.98
N ARG A 99 8.82 -6.94 -0.94
CA ARG A 99 8.44 -7.78 0.20
C ARG A 99 6.95 -8.06 0.18
N GLN A 100 6.55 -9.31 0.42
CA GLN A 100 5.15 -9.66 0.58
C GLN A 100 4.68 -9.24 1.98
N ILE A 101 3.59 -8.48 2.04
CA ILE A 101 3.05 -7.93 3.29
C ILE A 101 1.74 -8.62 3.65
N ALA A 102 0.89 -8.87 2.66
CA ALA A 102 -0.42 -9.45 2.92
C ALA A 102 -0.87 -10.37 1.78
N THR A 103 -1.74 -11.32 2.12
CA THR A 103 -2.35 -12.26 1.18
C THR A 103 -3.87 -12.28 1.44
N PRO A 104 -4.59 -11.21 1.05
CA PRO A 104 -6.03 -11.20 1.25
C PRO A 104 -6.72 -12.31 0.44
N PRO A 105 -7.90 -12.77 0.87
CA PRO A 105 -8.67 -13.78 0.16
C PRO A 105 -8.92 -13.39 -1.30
N LEU A 106 -8.79 -14.35 -2.23
CA LEU A 106 -8.96 -14.12 -3.67
C LEU A 106 -10.35 -13.53 -4.01
N GLN A 107 -11.35 -13.86 -3.20
CA GLN A 107 -12.73 -13.33 -3.35
C GLN A 107 -12.80 -11.80 -3.22
N LEU A 108 -11.88 -11.20 -2.47
CA LEU A 108 -11.81 -9.75 -2.29
C LEU A 108 -11.02 -9.03 -3.40
N ALA A 109 -10.34 -9.76 -4.29
CA ALA A 109 -9.50 -9.18 -5.33
C ALA A 109 -10.24 -8.14 -6.19
N ASN A 110 -11.42 -8.50 -6.70
CA ASN A 110 -12.22 -7.60 -7.54
C ASN A 110 -12.73 -6.38 -6.75
N ARG A 111 -13.11 -6.57 -5.48
CA ARG A 111 -13.61 -5.48 -4.63
C ARG A 111 -12.49 -4.50 -4.28
N LEU A 112 -11.30 -5.01 -3.97
CA LEU A 112 -10.10 -4.20 -3.72
C LEU A 112 -9.71 -3.39 -4.98
N SER A 113 -9.69 -4.05 -6.15
CA SER A 113 -9.36 -3.39 -7.42
C SER A 113 -10.38 -2.31 -7.77
N SER A 114 -11.69 -2.61 -7.65
CA SER A 114 -12.75 -1.63 -7.91
C SER A 114 -12.65 -0.44 -6.98
N ARG A 115 -12.43 -0.65 -5.67
CA ARG A 115 -12.31 0.44 -4.71
C ARG A 115 -11.08 1.31 -4.96
N LEU A 116 -9.93 0.71 -5.28
CA LEU A 116 -8.72 1.45 -5.65
C LEU A 116 -8.94 2.28 -6.93
N LYS A 117 -9.68 1.75 -7.92
CA LYS A 117 -10.04 2.51 -9.12
C LYS A 117 -10.96 3.70 -8.81
N VAL A 118 -11.96 3.52 -7.94
CA VAL A 118 -12.83 4.63 -7.49
C VAL A 118 -11.99 5.71 -6.83
N MET A 119 -11.12 5.33 -5.87
CA MET A 119 -10.25 6.26 -5.15
C MET A 119 -9.29 7.01 -6.08
N SER A 120 -8.89 6.41 -7.20
CA SER A 120 -7.96 6.98 -8.19
C SER A 120 -8.65 7.62 -9.40
N GLN A 121 -9.99 7.71 -9.38
CA GLN A 121 -10.81 8.29 -10.45
C GLN A 121 -10.65 7.59 -11.81
N MET A 122 -10.48 6.27 -11.79
CA MET A 122 -10.41 5.42 -12.97
C MET A 122 -11.78 4.83 -13.31
N ASP A 123 -11.97 4.44 -14.57
CA ASP A 123 -13.17 3.73 -15.00
C ASP A 123 -13.19 2.29 -14.44
N ILE A 124 -14.21 1.99 -13.63
CA ILE A 124 -14.40 0.68 -13.00
C ILE A 124 -14.88 -0.34 -14.01
N SER A 125 -15.64 0.09 -15.01
CA SER A 125 -16.27 -0.77 -16.02
C SER A 125 -15.26 -1.35 -17.00
N GLU A 126 -14.23 -0.57 -17.34
CA GLU A 126 -13.19 -1.00 -18.26
C GLU A 126 -12.05 -1.74 -17.50
N LYS A 127 -11.89 -3.01 -17.84
CA LYS A 127 -10.90 -3.92 -17.19
C LYS A 127 -9.87 -4.48 -18.16
N ARG A 128 -9.97 -4.13 -19.45
CA ARG A 128 -9.18 -4.71 -20.54
C ARG A 128 -8.02 -3.84 -20.99
N VAL A 129 -8.05 -2.57 -20.65
CA VAL A 129 -7.01 -1.61 -21.02
C VAL A 129 -6.31 -1.06 -19.78
N PRO A 130 -5.01 -0.76 -19.86
CA PRO A 130 -4.30 -0.09 -18.78
C PRO A 130 -4.90 1.30 -18.53
N GLN A 131 -4.95 1.68 -17.25
CA GLN A 131 -5.42 3.00 -16.83
C GLN A 131 -4.42 3.62 -15.86
N ASP A 132 -4.43 4.94 -15.77
CA ASP A 132 -3.57 5.75 -14.90
C ASP A 132 -4.46 6.70 -14.09
N GLY A 133 -4.17 6.86 -12.81
CA GLY A 133 -4.93 7.72 -11.92
C GLY A 133 -4.10 8.20 -10.74
N ARG A 134 -4.74 8.96 -9.85
CA ARG A 134 -4.09 9.52 -8.66
C ARG A 134 -4.98 9.39 -7.44
N ILE A 135 -4.37 9.11 -6.30
CA ILE A 135 -5.02 9.14 -4.98
C ILE A 135 -4.30 10.18 -4.15
N LYS A 136 -5.05 11.04 -3.49
CA LYS A 136 -4.51 11.98 -2.52
C LYS A 136 -4.97 11.55 -1.12
N LEU A 137 -4.02 11.17 -0.28
CA LEU A 137 -4.26 10.72 1.08
C LEU A 137 -3.87 11.84 2.06
N LYS A 138 -4.84 12.37 2.79
CA LYS A 138 -4.59 13.33 3.86
C LYS A 138 -4.31 12.58 5.15
N LEU A 139 -3.11 12.72 5.68
CA LEU A 139 -2.71 12.12 6.96
C LEU A 139 -2.94 13.05 8.14
N SER A 140 -2.92 14.37 7.90
CA SER A 140 -3.08 15.42 8.90
C SER A 140 -3.48 16.71 8.20
N LYS A 141 -3.89 17.73 8.97
CA LYS A 141 -4.26 19.06 8.44
C LYS A 141 -3.16 19.67 7.53
N ASN A 142 -1.89 19.33 7.76
CA ASN A 142 -0.75 19.90 7.03
C ASN A 142 0.06 18.85 6.24
N LYS A 143 -0.32 17.56 6.26
CA LYS A 143 0.43 16.51 5.58
C LYS A 143 -0.52 15.69 4.68
N ALA A 144 -0.31 15.82 3.38
CA ALA A 144 -0.95 14.99 2.38
C ALA A 144 0.12 14.29 1.55
N ILE A 145 -0.16 13.06 1.15
CA ILE A 145 0.72 12.25 0.29
C ILE A 145 -0.07 11.87 -0.94
N ASP A 146 0.55 12.08 -2.10
CA ASP A 146 -0.02 11.72 -3.39
C ASP A 146 0.47 10.33 -3.80
N PHE A 147 -0.41 9.55 -4.40
CA PHE A 147 -0.10 8.26 -5.01
C PHE A 147 -0.43 8.32 -6.49
N ARG A 148 0.50 7.91 -7.33
CA ARG A 148 0.21 7.61 -8.71
C ARG A 148 -0.17 6.14 -8.82
N VAL A 149 -1.33 5.88 -9.42
CA VAL A 149 -1.91 4.55 -9.53
C VAL A 149 -1.96 4.14 -11.00
N ASN A 150 -1.44 2.96 -11.30
CA ASN A 150 -1.50 2.37 -12.62
C ASN A 150 -2.23 1.03 -12.53
N SER A 151 -3.19 0.79 -13.40
CA SER A 151 -3.82 -0.52 -13.57
C SER A 151 -3.27 -1.22 -14.81
N LEU A 152 -3.07 -2.52 -14.70
CA LEU A 152 -2.63 -3.37 -15.79
C LEU A 152 -3.50 -4.64 -15.84
N PRO A 153 -4.22 -4.89 -16.95
CA PRO A 153 -4.94 -6.15 -17.14
C PRO A 153 -3.99 -7.34 -17.14
N THR A 154 -4.37 -8.40 -16.44
CA THR A 154 -3.68 -9.68 -16.44
C THR A 154 -4.66 -10.82 -16.65
N LEU A 155 -4.17 -12.04 -16.85
CA LEU A 155 -5.01 -13.23 -17.03
C LEU A 155 -5.91 -13.54 -15.83
N PHE A 156 -5.50 -13.12 -14.62
CA PHE A 156 -6.20 -13.45 -13.37
C PHE A 156 -6.91 -12.24 -12.74
N GLY A 157 -6.97 -11.12 -13.46
CA GLY A 157 -7.59 -9.87 -13.00
C GLY A 157 -6.70 -8.66 -13.25
N GLU A 158 -7.01 -7.54 -12.62
CA GLU A 158 -6.24 -6.32 -12.77
C GLU A 158 -5.14 -6.21 -11.69
N LYS A 159 -3.91 -6.08 -12.15
CA LYS A 159 -2.79 -5.71 -11.28
C LYS A 159 -2.81 -4.19 -11.10
N LEU A 160 -2.73 -3.74 -9.86
CA LEU A 160 -2.61 -2.32 -9.52
C LEU A 160 -1.25 -2.04 -8.88
N VAL A 161 -0.63 -0.97 -9.31
CA VAL A 161 0.64 -0.49 -8.77
C VAL A 161 0.46 0.97 -8.33
N LEU A 162 0.73 1.22 -7.06
CA LEU A 162 0.66 2.56 -6.47
C LEU A 162 2.07 3.02 -6.15
N ARG A 163 2.50 4.13 -6.72
CA ARG A 163 3.76 4.79 -6.38
C ARG A 163 3.52 5.91 -5.41
N ILE A 164 4.25 5.91 -4.31
CA ILE A 164 4.20 6.96 -3.30
C ILE A 164 4.98 8.18 -3.81
N LEU A 165 4.33 9.34 -3.84
CA LEU A 165 4.93 10.62 -4.20
C LEU A 165 4.99 11.48 -2.94
N ASP A 166 6.00 11.24 -2.08
CA ASP A 166 6.20 12.03 -0.88
C ASP A 166 7.01 13.30 -1.22
N PRO A 167 6.41 14.49 -1.15
CA PRO A 167 7.11 15.73 -1.45
C PRO A 167 8.24 16.02 -0.45
N SER A 168 8.22 15.45 0.75
CA SER A 168 9.27 15.65 1.75
C SER A 168 10.57 14.93 1.39
N SER A 169 10.53 13.86 0.65
CA SER A 169 11.70 13.12 0.17
C SER A 169 12.38 13.80 -1.03
N ALA A 170 11.69 14.71 -1.72
CA ALA A 170 12.20 15.43 -2.88
C ALA A 170 12.90 16.76 -2.51
N MET A 171 12.92 17.15 -1.24
CA MET A 171 13.63 18.35 -0.75
C MET A 171 15.12 18.07 -0.57
N LEU A 172 15.79 17.57 -1.58
CA LEU A 172 17.25 17.72 -1.69
C LEU A 172 17.52 19.20 -1.94
N GLY A 173 18.08 19.87 -0.95
CA GLY A 173 18.44 21.29 -1.10
C GLY A 173 19.34 21.47 -2.33
N ILE A 174 19.12 22.54 -3.07
CA ILE A 174 19.87 22.87 -4.29
C ILE A 174 21.39 22.82 -4.08
N CYS A 175 21.86 23.03 -2.85
CA CYS A 175 23.26 22.91 -2.47
C CYS A 175 23.84 21.49 -2.65
N LEU A 176 23.04 20.43 -2.52
CA LEU A 176 23.50 19.06 -2.70
C LEU A 176 23.65 18.67 -4.18
N LEU A 177 22.94 19.35 -5.08
CA LEU A 177 23.06 19.13 -6.53
C LEU A 177 24.35 19.76 -7.10
N TYR A 178 24.86 20.82 -6.45
CA TYR A 178 26.07 21.51 -6.92
C TYR A 178 27.38 20.96 -6.33
N THR A 179 27.31 20.13 -5.26
CA THR A 179 28.53 19.57 -4.65
C THR A 179 29.01 18.28 -5.29
N SER A 180 28.20 17.62 -6.11
CA SER A 180 28.65 16.40 -6.84
C SER A 180 29.40 16.71 -8.14
N ASP A 181 29.20 17.89 -8.73
CA ASP A 181 29.85 18.28 -10.00
C ASP A 181 31.22 18.94 -9.80
N ALA A 182 31.55 19.33 -8.58
CA ALA A 182 32.83 20.01 -8.29
C ALA A 182 33.98 19.05 -7.93
N ALA A 183 33.78 17.77 -7.97
CA ALA A 183 34.78 16.76 -7.62
C ALA A 183 35.49 16.10 -8.83
N ASP A 184 35.13 16.47 -10.08
CA ASP A 184 35.67 15.91 -11.30
C ASP A 184 36.51 16.90 -12.15
N GLU A 185 37.02 18.00 -11.55
CA GLU A 185 38.07 18.85 -12.17
C GLU A 185 39.42 18.77 -11.45
#